data_0ab1e816b2bfd25a532ab5636a699a73
#
_entry.id   0ab1e816b2bfd25a532ab5636a699a73
#
_cell.length_a   1.000
_cell.length_b   1.000
_cell.length_c   1.000
_cell.angle_alpha   90.00
_cell.angle_beta   90.00
_cell.angle_gamma   90.00
#
_symmetry.space_group_name_H-M   'P 1'
#
loop_
_entity.id
_entity.type
_entity.pdbx_description
1 polymer ?
#
loop_
_entity_poly.entity_id
_entity_poly.type
_entity_poly.pdbx_seq_one_letter_code
_entity_poly.pdbx_strand_id
1 'polypeptide(L)'
;MKKLKDIDYQILFELMKNSKTSDRQLARRIGVSQPTITRRRAGLEKELIDGYTSIPKWDKFGYEIFAITLVKSKSSLASKEKYDLVRKRGVEWLMNRHNIIMAGGCRGDGTNAFMISIHKNYTDLDDFMREFNLELGDTLDDTNTIIVNLAGKDLIKPLHLKYLAEAK
;
A
#
# COMPACT_ATOMS: atom_id res chain seq x y z
N MET A 1 -1.53 15.30 19.04
CA MET A 1 -2.18 13.97 18.99
C MET A 1 -2.59 13.55 20.39
N LYS A 2 -3.84 13.16 20.57
CA LYS A 2 -4.33 12.60 21.84
C LYS A 2 -3.66 11.24 22.06
N LYS A 3 -3.11 11.00 23.25
CA LYS A 3 -2.47 9.71 23.56
C LYS A 3 -3.51 8.58 23.50
N LEU A 4 -3.26 7.59 22.65
CA LEU A 4 -4.11 6.41 22.54
C LEU A 4 -4.05 5.62 23.85
N LYS A 5 -5.19 5.04 24.23
CA LYS A 5 -5.31 4.13 25.39
C LYS A 5 -5.27 2.68 24.91
N ASP A 6 -5.00 1.74 25.79
CA ASP A 6 -4.93 0.31 25.46
C ASP A 6 -6.19 -0.19 24.76
N ILE A 7 -7.34 0.28 25.17
CA ILE A 7 -8.62 -0.05 24.53
C ILE A 7 -8.69 0.46 23.06
N ASP A 8 -8.04 1.55 22.72
CA ASP A 8 -8.01 2.08 21.35
C ASP A 8 -7.19 1.15 20.45
N TYR A 9 -6.05 0.66 20.94
CA TYR A 9 -5.24 -0.36 20.24
C TYR A 9 -6.01 -1.68 20.08
N GLN A 10 -6.73 -2.13 21.11
CA GLN A 10 -7.54 -3.36 21.04
C GLN A 10 -8.63 -3.23 19.96
N ILE A 11 -9.32 -2.09 19.90
CA ILE A 11 -10.32 -1.83 18.85
C ILE A 11 -9.67 -1.86 17.47
N LEU A 12 -8.55 -1.15 17.29
CA LEU A 12 -7.82 -1.11 16.02
C LEU A 12 -7.38 -2.50 15.57
N PHE A 13 -6.78 -3.29 16.46
CA PHE A 13 -6.33 -4.64 16.14
C PHE A 13 -7.48 -5.58 15.73
N GLU A 14 -8.61 -5.50 16.42
CA GLU A 14 -9.78 -6.28 16.03
C GLU A 14 -10.36 -5.83 14.67
N LEU A 15 -10.35 -4.53 14.36
CA LEU A 15 -10.76 -4.01 13.07
C LEU A 15 -9.77 -4.37 11.95
N MET A 16 -8.46 -4.41 12.23
CA MET A 16 -7.44 -4.89 11.29
C MET A 16 -7.60 -6.37 10.97
N LYS A 17 -8.05 -7.18 11.93
CA LYS A 17 -8.39 -8.60 11.69
C LYS A 17 -9.64 -8.74 10.84
N ASN A 18 -10.68 -7.97 11.17
CA ASN A 18 -11.95 -7.96 10.45
C ASN A 18 -12.68 -6.63 10.61
N SER A 19 -12.65 -5.79 9.60
CA SER A 19 -13.30 -4.47 9.60
C SER A 19 -14.83 -4.53 9.70
N LYS A 20 -15.46 -5.68 9.40
CA LYS A 20 -16.90 -5.90 9.52
C LYS A 20 -17.35 -6.24 10.95
N THR A 21 -16.42 -6.34 11.92
CA THR A 21 -16.78 -6.63 13.32
C THR A 21 -17.64 -5.50 13.87
N SER A 22 -18.84 -5.86 14.34
CA SER A 22 -19.79 -4.90 14.93
C SER A 22 -19.33 -4.41 16.31
N ASP A 23 -19.77 -3.22 16.71
CA ASP A 23 -19.47 -2.66 18.03
C ASP A 23 -19.89 -3.57 19.18
N ARG A 24 -21.02 -4.30 19.02
CA ARG A 24 -21.47 -5.30 19.98
C ARG A 24 -20.49 -6.48 20.10
N GLN A 25 -19.93 -6.93 18.99
CA GLN A 25 -18.93 -8.01 18.99
C GLN A 25 -17.61 -7.52 19.59
N LEU A 26 -17.16 -6.31 19.24
CA LEU A 26 -15.98 -5.68 19.84
C LEU A 26 -16.15 -5.54 21.36
N ALA A 27 -17.31 -5.05 21.82
CA ALA A 27 -17.61 -4.89 23.24
C ALA A 27 -17.46 -6.21 24.01
N ARG A 28 -17.99 -7.31 23.46
CA ARG A 28 -17.86 -8.65 24.06
C ARG A 28 -16.42 -9.15 24.11
N ARG A 29 -15.64 -8.94 23.05
CA ARG A 29 -14.24 -9.40 22.96
C ARG A 29 -13.31 -8.62 23.87
N ILE A 30 -13.53 -7.31 23.97
CA ILE A 30 -12.67 -6.39 24.72
C ILE A 30 -13.10 -6.30 26.21
N GLY A 31 -14.32 -6.71 26.54
CA GLY A 31 -14.83 -6.70 27.91
C GLY A 31 -15.31 -5.33 28.39
N VAL A 32 -15.86 -4.51 27.48
CA VAL A 32 -16.39 -3.17 27.80
C VAL A 32 -17.81 -3.00 27.27
N SER A 33 -18.49 -1.90 27.65
CA SER A 33 -19.84 -1.62 27.15
C SER A 33 -19.83 -1.20 25.67
N GLN A 34 -20.91 -1.56 24.93
CA GLN A 34 -21.07 -1.17 23.52
C GLN A 34 -21.04 0.35 23.32
N PRO A 35 -21.68 1.20 24.12
CA PRO A 35 -21.56 2.66 23.99
C PRO A 35 -20.12 3.17 24.11
N THR A 36 -19.29 2.51 24.93
CA THR A 36 -17.87 2.84 25.03
C THR A 36 -17.14 2.53 23.73
N ILE A 37 -17.39 1.38 23.11
CA ILE A 37 -16.83 1.03 21.81
C ILE A 37 -17.27 2.02 20.74
N THR A 38 -18.57 2.26 20.60
CA THR A 38 -19.13 3.16 19.59
C THR A 38 -18.49 4.55 19.64
N ARG A 39 -18.41 5.13 20.84
CA ARG A 39 -17.77 6.45 21.02
C ARG A 39 -16.29 6.44 20.67
N ARG A 40 -15.55 5.39 21.05
CA ARG A 40 -14.11 5.30 20.78
C ARG A 40 -13.84 5.02 19.34
N ARG A 41 -14.58 4.11 18.70
CA ARG A 41 -14.49 3.81 17.28
C ARG A 41 -14.73 5.05 16.44
N ALA A 42 -15.76 5.83 16.72
CA ALA A 42 -16.01 7.10 16.03
C ALA A 42 -14.85 8.09 16.17
N GLY A 43 -14.19 8.13 17.34
CA GLY A 43 -12.98 8.94 17.52
C GLY A 43 -11.78 8.43 16.70
N LEU A 44 -11.59 7.12 16.64
CA LEU A 44 -10.53 6.49 15.83
C LEU A 44 -10.77 6.69 14.33
N GLU A 45 -12.00 6.55 13.86
CA GLU A 45 -12.40 6.79 12.47
C GLU A 45 -12.16 8.25 12.05
N LYS A 46 -12.34 9.20 12.96
CA LYS A 46 -12.09 10.61 12.69
C LYS A 46 -10.61 10.99 12.65
N GLU A 47 -9.78 10.38 13.49
CA GLU A 47 -8.42 10.85 13.76
C GLU A 47 -7.31 9.93 13.24
N LEU A 48 -7.62 8.63 13.04
CA LEU A 48 -6.58 7.61 12.84
C LEU A 48 -6.89 6.58 11.74
N ILE A 49 -8.16 6.25 11.49
CA ILE A 49 -8.53 5.29 10.45
C ILE A 49 -8.82 6.06 9.18
N ASP A 50 -7.97 5.88 8.17
CA ASP A 50 -8.13 6.52 6.87
C ASP A 50 -9.27 5.92 6.06
N GLY A 51 -9.55 4.61 6.23
CA GLY A 51 -10.64 3.94 5.54
C GLY A 51 -10.75 2.45 5.85
N TYR A 52 -11.77 1.85 5.29
CA TYR A 52 -11.99 0.40 5.32
C TYR A 52 -11.98 -0.15 3.90
N THR A 53 -11.26 -1.25 3.69
CA THR A 53 -11.18 -1.91 2.39
C THR A 53 -11.35 -3.42 2.52
N SER A 54 -11.72 -4.08 1.44
CA SER A 54 -11.69 -5.53 1.32
C SER A 54 -10.40 -5.96 0.62
N ILE A 55 -9.81 -7.05 1.09
CA ILE A 55 -8.66 -7.68 0.45
C ILE A 55 -9.18 -8.86 -0.37
N PRO A 56 -9.10 -8.80 -1.71
CA PRO A 56 -9.57 -9.87 -2.56
C PRO A 56 -8.64 -11.09 -2.50
N LYS A 57 -9.14 -12.24 -2.93
CA LYS A 57 -8.29 -13.36 -3.34
C LYS A 57 -7.79 -13.05 -4.75
N TRP A 58 -6.56 -12.57 -4.85
CA TRP A 58 -6.00 -11.98 -6.05
C TRP A 58 -6.05 -12.92 -7.25
N ASP A 59 -5.71 -14.20 -7.03
CA ASP A 59 -5.80 -15.28 -8.01
C ASP A 59 -7.19 -15.44 -8.61
N LYS A 60 -8.24 -15.32 -7.76
CA LYS A 60 -9.65 -15.42 -8.20
C LYS A 60 -10.17 -14.12 -8.82
N PHE A 61 -9.51 -13.00 -8.54
CA PHE A 61 -9.83 -11.70 -9.12
C PHE A 61 -9.12 -11.46 -10.46
N GLY A 62 -8.30 -12.44 -10.90
CA GLY A 62 -7.61 -12.40 -12.17
C GLY A 62 -6.30 -11.62 -12.16
N TYR A 63 -5.69 -11.44 -11.00
CA TYR A 63 -4.36 -10.86 -10.86
C TYR A 63 -3.37 -11.92 -10.42
N GLU A 64 -2.29 -12.06 -11.16
CA GLU A 64 -1.26 -13.07 -10.93
C GLU A 64 0.06 -12.46 -10.45
N ILE A 65 0.30 -11.18 -10.74
CA ILE A 65 1.59 -10.54 -10.48
C ILE A 65 1.44 -9.36 -9.54
N PHE A 66 2.31 -9.34 -8.53
CA PHE A 66 2.61 -8.20 -7.70
C PHE A 66 4.04 -7.76 -8.00
N ALA A 67 4.23 -6.54 -8.45
CA ALA A 67 5.53 -6.02 -8.84
C ALA A 67 5.98 -4.91 -7.88
N ILE A 68 7.25 -4.97 -7.48
CA ILE A 68 7.92 -3.92 -6.72
C ILE A 68 8.99 -3.35 -7.64
N THR A 69 8.78 -2.14 -8.13
CA THR A 69 9.74 -1.46 -9.00
C THR A 69 10.49 -0.40 -8.21
N LEU A 70 11.80 -0.57 -8.15
CA LEU A 70 12.75 0.37 -7.58
C LEU A 70 13.31 1.24 -8.70
N VAL A 71 13.39 2.54 -8.46
CA VAL A 71 13.74 3.53 -9.48
C VAL A 71 14.94 4.35 -9.01
N LYS A 72 15.89 4.55 -9.92
CA LYS A 72 17.03 5.45 -9.75
C LYS A 72 16.91 6.59 -10.76
N SER A 73 16.71 7.79 -10.27
CA SER A 73 16.69 8.99 -11.11
C SER A 73 18.08 9.43 -11.50
N LYS A 74 18.22 10.06 -12.68
CA LYS A 74 19.51 10.59 -13.16
C LYS A 74 20.07 11.67 -12.25
N SER A 75 21.35 11.63 -12.00
CA SER A 75 22.09 12.67 -11.24
C SER A 75 22.06 14.05 -11.90
N SER A 76 21.80 14.12 -13.22
CA SER A 76 21.62 15.39 -13.96
C SER A 76 20.41 16.21 -13.51
N LEU A 77 19.53 15.64 -12.65
CA LEU A 77 18.40 16.32 -12.03
C LEU A 77 18.77 17.09 -10.74
N ALA A 78 20.04 17.40 -10.53
CA ALA A 78 20.55 18.04 -9.32
C ALA A 78 20.06 19.50 -9.11
N SER A 79 19.53 20.19 -10.15
CA SER A 79 18.88 21.48 -9.92
C SER A 79 17.47 21.28 -9.36
N LYS A 80 17.10 22.13 -8.40
CA LYS A 80 15.78 22.06 -7.74
C LYS A 80 14.63 22.16 -8.74
N GLU A 81 14.74 23.07 -9.71
CA GLU A 81 13.70 23.30 -10.71
C GLU A 81 13.49 22.07 -11.61
N LYS A 82 14.57 21.44 -12.08
CA LYS A 82 14.49 20.21 -12.87
C LYS A 82 13.92 19.06 -12.06
N TYR A 83 14.35 18.93 -10.81
CA TYR A 83 13.83 17.90 -9.90
C TYR A 83 12.32 18.07 -9.67
N ASP A 84 11.85 19.28 -9.39
CA ASP A 84 10.43 19.57 -9.14
C ASP A 84 9.58 19.29 -10.39
N LEU A 85 10.07 19.63 -11.59
CA LEU A 85 9.38 19.34 -12.84
C LEU A 85 9.24 17.84 -13.09
N VAL A 86 10.33 17.08 -12.96
CA VAL A 86 10.32 15.63 -13.14
C VAL A 86 9.44 14.95 -12.09
N ARG A 87 9.53 15.40 -10.84
CA ARG A 87 8.67 14.89 -9.76
C ARG A 87 7.19 15.13 -10.06
N LYS A 88 6.82 16.31 -10.55
CA LYS A 88 5.43 16.61 -10.93
C LYS A 88 4.94 15.66 -12.03
N ARG A 89 5.71 15.50 -13.11
CA ARG A 89 5.40 14.57 -14.21
C ARG A 89 5.23 13.12 -13.71
N GLY A 90 6.18 12.67 -12.85
CA GLY A 90 6.10 11.33 -12.24
C GLY A 90 4.87 11.14 -11.36
N VAL A 91 4.54 12.13 -10.52
CA VAL A 91 3.33 12.08 -9.68
C VAL A 91 2.05 12.03 -10.53
N GLU A 92 1.94 12.87 -11.56
CA GLU A 92 0.81 12.87 -12.49
C GLU A 92 0.66 11.51 -13.19
N TRP A 93 1.77 10.92 -13.64
CA TRP A 93 1.75 9.59 -14.25
C TRP A 93 1.27 8.52 -13.27
N LEU A 94 1.84 8.48 -12.06
CA LEU A 94 1.50 7.51 -11.00
C LEU A 94 0.02 7.60 -10.59
N MET A 95 -0.50 8.81 -10.39
CA MET A 95 -1.88 9.04 -9.94
C MET A 95 -2.93 8.62 -10.98
N ASN A 96 -2.56 8.58 -12.27
CA ASN A 96 -3.44 8.14 -13.35
C ASN A 96 -3.40 6.62 -13.61
N ARG A 97 -2.70 5.84 -12.77
CA ARG A 97 -2.55 4.39 -12.93
C ARG A 97 -3.26 3.62 -11.82
N HIS A 98 -4.38 2.99 -12.16
CA HIS A 98 -5.24 2.27 -11.19
C HIS A 98 -4.62 0.98 -10.65
N ASN A 99 -3.63 0.43 -11.34
CA ASN A 99 -2.90 -0.78 -10.92
C ASN A 99 -1.77 -0.49 -9.94
N ILE A 100 -1.42 0.77 -9.71
CA ILE A 100 -0.43 1.15 -8.69
C ILE A 100 -1.14 1.31 -7.35
N ILE A 101 -0.73 0.50 -6.36
CA ILE A 101 -1.34 0.48 -5.04
C ILE A 101 -0.52 1.23 -3.99
N MET A 102 0.75 1.49 -4.26
CA MET A 102 1.63 2.29 -3.41
C MET A 102 2.78 2.85 -4.25
N ALA A 103 3.16 4.10 -4.03
CA ALA A 103 4.34 4.69 -4.63
C ALA A 103 4.88 5.80 -3.75
N GLY A 104 6.19 6.06 -3.84
CA GLY A 104 6.82 7.13 -3.06
C GLY A 104 8.32 7.20 -3.19
N GLY A 105 8.92 8.12 -2.43
CA GLY A 105 10.37 8.19 -2.29
C GLY A 105 10.89 7.08 -1.39
N CYS A 106 12.07 6.54 -1.72
CA CYS A 106 12.79 5.58 -0.88
C CYS A 106 14.29 5.94 -0.84
N ARG A 107 15.03 5.22 -0.01
CA ARG A 107 16.50 5.30 0.07
C ARG A 107 17.07 3.92 0.32
N GLY A 108 18.00 3.52 -0.48
CA GLY A 108 18.72 2.24 -0.38
C GLY A 108 19.15 1.77 -1.77
N ASP A 109 20.25 1.06 -1.85
CA ASP A 109 20.79 0.45 -3.07
C ASP A 109 20.85 1.41 -4.28
N GLY A 110 21.18 2.67 -4.03
CA GLY A 110 21.24 3.70 -5.07
C GLY A 110 19.88 4.16 -5.62
N THR A 111 18.76 3.65 -5.12
CA THR A 111 17.42 4.01 -5.55
C THR A 111 16.86 5.17 -4.74
N ASN A 112 15.96 5.95 -5.34
CA ASN A 112 15.36 7.12 -4.71
C ASN A 112 13.83 7.18 -4.83
N ALA A 113 13.22 6.26 -5.58
CA ALA A 113 11.77 6.11 -5.65
C ALA A 113 11.39 4.63 -5.81
N PHE A 114 10.15 4.30 -5.46
CA PHE A 114 9.58 2.98 -5.66
C PHE A 114 8.10 3.07 -6.06
N MET A 115 7.62 2.03 -6.70
CA MET A 115 6.19 1.79 -6.89
C MET A 115 5.87 0.32 -6.68
N ILE A 116 4.68 0.05 -6.17
CA ILE A 116 4.09 -1.28 -6.03
C ILE A 116 2.86 -1.34 -6.91
N SER A 117 2.83 -2.29 -7.82
CA SER A 117 1.74 -2.46 -8.78
C SER A 117 1.24 -3.89 -8.85
N ILE A 118 0.00 -4.06 -9.30
CA ILE A 118 -0.64 -5.37 -9.47
C ILE A 118 -1.05 -5.54 -10.93
N HIS A 119 -0.77 -6.70 -11.50
CA HIS A 119 -0.97 -7.00 -12.91
C HIS A 119 -1.68 -8.34 -13.09
N LYS A 120 -2.48 -8.44 -14.18
CA LYS A 120 -3.20 -9.66 -14.51
C LYS A 120 -2.28 -10.80 -14.89
N ASN A 121 -1.24 -10.49 -15.65
CA ASN A 121 -0.24 -11.45 -16.14
C ASN A 121 1.05 -10.73 -16.52
N TYR A 122 2.01 -11.47 -17.04
CA TYR A 122 3.30 -10.90 -17.45
C TYR A 122 3.19 -9.92 -18.62
N THR A 123 2.29 -10.15 -19.58
CA THR A 123 2.08 -9.22 -20.69
C THR A 123 1.56 -7.86 -20.22
N ASP A 124 0.62 -7.87 -19.27
CA ASP A 124 0.11 -6.64 -18.64
C ASP A 124 1.20 -5.86 -17.89
N LEU A 125 2.11 -6.57 -17.22
CA LEU A 125 3.29 -5.94 -16.60
C LEU A 125 4.26 -5.38 -17.65
N ASP A 126 4.55 -6.13 -18.72
CA ASP A 126 5.47 -5.69 -19.77
C ASP A 126 4.96 -4.44 -20.49
N ASP A 127 3.69 -4.40 -20.83
CA ASP A 127 3.03 -3.23 -21.42
C ASP A 127 3.10 -2.03 -20.49
N PHE A 128 2.81 -2.22 -19.20
CA PHE A 128 2.93 -1.19 -18.18
C PHE A 128 4.36 -0.64 -18.05
N MET A 129 5.36 -1.52 -18.02
CA MET A 129 6.77 -1.10 -17.94
C MET A 129 7.25 -0.40 -19.22
N ARG A 130 6.71 -0.79 -20.38
CA ARG A 130 6.97 -0.09 -21.64
C ARG A 130 6.41 1.34 -21.62
N GLU A 131 5.17 1.52 -21.17
CA GLU A 131 4.57 2.85 -21.01
C GLU A 131 5.35 3.70 -19.99
N PHE A 132 5.77 3.11 -18.86
CA PHE A 132 6.60 3.78 -17.86
C PHE A 132 7.90 4.29 -18.45
N ASN A 133 8.60 3.46 -19.24
CA ASN A 133 9.85 3.84 -19.89
C ASN A 133 9.67 4.89 -21.01
N LEU A 134 8.58 4.83 -21.77
CA LEU A 134 8.26 5.83 -22.78
C LEU A 134 8.00 7.22 -22.16
N GLU A 135 7.30 7.24 -21.03
CA GLU A 135 6.93 8.49 -20.37
C GLU A 135 8.01 9.09 -19.49
N LEU A 136 8.77 8.28 -18.77
CA LEU A 136 9.69 8.73 -17.72
C LEU A 136 11.15 8.31 -17.94
N GLY A 137 11.43 7.44 -18.89
CA GLY A 137 12.77 6.85 -19.11
C GLY A 137 13.88 7.87 -19.37
N ASP A 138 13.54 9.03 -19.95
CA ASP A 138 14.49 10.15 -20.15
C ASP A 138 15.03 10.71 -18.81
N THR A 139 14.31 10.50 -17.71
CA THR A 139 14.65 10.98 -16.37
C THR A 139 15.31 9.92 -15.48
N LEU A 140 15.33 8.67 -15.93
CA LEU A 140 15.79 7.52 -15.17
C LEU A 140 17.20 7.11 -15.55
N ASP A 141 17.96 6.70 -14.54
CA ASP A 141 19.28 6.08 -14.69
C ASP A 141 19.16 4.55 -14.73
N ASP A 142 18.31 4.00 -13.84
CA ASP A 142 18.08 2.58 -13.74
C ASP A 142 16.70 2.26 -13.13
N THR A 143 16.18 1.08 -13.46
CA THR A 143 14.96 0.51 -12.85
C THR A 143 15.14 -0.97 -12.58
N ASN A 144 14.80 -1.41 -11.39
CA ASN A 144 14.82 -2.82 -11.01
C ASN A 144 13.43 -3.25 -10.54
N THR A 145 12.87 -4.30 -11.16
CA THR A 145 11.54 -4.80 -10.83
C THR A 145 11.62 -6.21 -10.25
N ILE A 146 11.15 -6.34 -9.02
CA ILE A 146 10.97 -7.62 -8.34
C ILE A 146 9.55 -8.10 -8.61
N ILE A 147 9.42 -9.30 -9.17
CA ILE A 147 8.13 -9.89 -9.52
C ILE A 147 7.79 -10.97 -8.51
N VAL A 148 6.59 -10.86 -7.90
CA VAL A 148 6.03 -11.85 -6.99
C VAL A 148 4.80 -12.47 -7.63
N ASN A 149 4.79 -13.80 -7.75
CA ASN A 149 3.63 -14.55 -8.26
C ASN A 149 2.57 -14.69 -7.15
N LEU A 150 1.42 -14.01 -7.32
CA LEU A 150 0.31 -14.03 -6.37
C LEU A 150 -0.47 -15.35 -6.37
N ALA A 151 -0.46 -16.08 -7.49
CA ALA A 151 -1.11 -17.38 -7.64
C ALA A 151 -0.18 -18.55 -7.26
N GLY A 152 1.09 -18.28 -7.00
CA GLY A 152 2.11 -19.29 -6.69
C GLY A 152 1.96 -19.87 -5.29
N LYS A 153 2.43 -21.11 -5.14
CA LYS A 153 2.49 -21.81 -3.83
C LYS A 153 3.56 -21.24 -2.89
N ASP A 154 4.49 -20.44 -3.41
CA ASP A 154 5.61 -19.86 -2.67
C ASP A 154 5.21 -18.60 -1.89
N LEU A 155 3.99 -18.07 -2.10
CA LEU A 155 3.47 -16.95 -1.33
C LEU A 155 3.03 -17.42 0.07
N ILE A 156 3.93 -17.32 1.04
CA ILE A 156 3.74 -17.82 2.41
C ILE A 156 2.74 -16.97 3.19
N LYS A 157 2.85 -15.65 3.07
CA LYS A 157 1.93 -14.69 3.70
C LYS A 157 1.35 -13.75 2.65
N PRO A 158 0.11 -13.96 2.20
CA PRO A 158 -0.55 -13.03 1.30
C PRO A 158 -0.77 -11.66 1.97
N LEU A 159 -0.84 -10.60 1.18
CA LEU A 159 -1.02 -9.23 1.67
C LEU A 159 -2.24 -9.11 2.57
N HIS A 160 -2.00 -8.82 3.84
CA HIS A 160 -3.05 -8.60 4.83
C HIS A 160 -2.51 -7.90 6.08
N LEU A 161 -3.19 -6.87 6.57
CA LEU A 161 -2.78 -6.14 7.78
C LEU A 161 -3.08 -6.90 9.09
N LYS A 162 -3.89 -7.96 9.06
CA LYS A 162 -4.21 -8.78 10.25
C LYS A 162 -2.97 -9.30 10.97
N TYR A 163 -1.88 -9.54 10.24
CA TYR A 163 -0.64 -10.06 10.83
C TYR A 163 -0.03 -9.09 11.85
N LEU A 164 -0.18 -7.78 11.65
CA LEU A 164 0.27 -6.78 12.63
C LEU A 164 -0.57 -6.83 13.92
N ALA A 165 -1.84 -7.24 13.82
CA ALA A 165 -2.75 -7.35 14.95
C ALA A 165 -2.65 -8.72 15.67
N GLU A 166 -1.93 -9.69 15.11
CA GLU A 166 -1.67 -11.01 15.69
C GLU A 166 -0.33 -11.05 16.46
N ALA A 167 0.51 -10.03 16.31
CA ALA A 167 1.73 -9.89 17.09
C ALA A 167 1.37 -9.69 18.57
N LYS A 168 1.84 -10.62 19.43
CA LYS A 168 1.70 -10.54 20.88
C LYS A 168 2.78 -9.67 21.49
#